data_53c00440e10a511e8f69bc8098900f5b
#
_entry.id   53c00440e10a511e8f69bc8098900f5b
#
_cell.length_a   1.000
_cell.length_b   1.000
_cell.length_c   1.000
_cell.angle_alpha   90.00
_cell.angle_beta   90.00
_cell.angle_gamma   90.00
#
_symmetry.space_group_name_H-M   'P 1'
#
loop_
_entity.id
_entity.type
_entity.pdbx_description
1 polymer ?
#
loop_
_entity_poly.entity_id
_entity_poly.type
_entity_poly.pdbx_seq_one_letter_code
_entity_poly.pdbx_strand_id
1 'polypeptide(L)'
;MRTAYDGKQGMRILLLLRGSAGCGKSTWIEQNGLKPYTLSADDIRLLCQSPIMQVDGTEGISQSNDNVTWKTLFNLLEVRMQKGEFTVIDATNSKTSEMNRYKEMCNTYRYRIFCVDFTDIPIEEVKRRNANREVLKRVPEEAIDKMYSRFATQKIPSGIKVIKPDELDTIWMKMFDMSEYKKIHHIGDIHGCNTALQKYLSDNGGIKDDEFYIFTGDYIDRGLENADVVKFFISIVNKKNVLMLEGNHERWLWLYANDCVGKSKEFELITRPQLEEAKIDKKDIRQLYRKFGQCAYYKYGDNIYLVTHAGLSTLPKNLSYVATDQMIRGVGNCVVEFTNSWFDIVFTHLPMNCHRRLLCARN
;
A
#
# COMPACT_ATOMS: atom_id res chain seq x y z
N MET A 1 19.24 13.28 -10.56
CA MET A 1 17.91 13.75 -11.00
C MET A 1 17.09 14.04 -9.77
N ARG A 2 16.72 15.32 -9.55
CA ARG A 2 15.84 15.71 -8.44
C ARG A 2 14.44 15.17 -8.74
N THR A 3 13.93 14.29 -7.93
CA THR A 3 12.55 13.82 -8.04
C THR A 3 11.66 14.80 -7.31
N ALA A 4 11.08 15.76 -8.06
CA ALA A 4 9.98 16.55 -7.54
C ALA A 4 8.84 15.61 -7.11
N TYR A 5 8.08 16.00 -6.10
CA TYR A 5 6.89 15.26 -5.67
C TYR A 5 5.91 15.12 -6.85
N ASP A 6 5.69 13.89 -7.29
CA ASP A 6 4.84 13.58 -8.46
C ASP A 6 3.39 13.21 -8.08
N GLY A 7 3.04 13.33 -6.80
CA GLY A 7 1.70 12.99 -6.29
C GLY A 7 1.39 11.48 -6.27
N LYS A 8 2.36 10.61 -6.53
CA LYS A 8 2.14 9.17 -6.74
C LYS A 8 2.76 8.27 -5.66
N GLN A 9 2.96 8.77 -4.47
CA GLN A 9 3.53 7.97 -3.38
C GLN A 9 2.50 7.01 -2.73
N GLY A 10 2.05 6.02 -3.48
CA GLY A 10 1.35 4.91 -2.85
C GLY A 10 2.35 3.88 -2.32
N MET A 11 2.35 3.61 -1.02
CA MET A 11 3.15 2.55 -0.40
C MET A 11 2.51 1.17 -0.53
N ARG A 12 1.21 1.10 -0.81
CA ARG A 12 0.48 -0.14 -0.96
C ARG A 12 0.90 -0.83 -2.26
N ILE A 13 1.64 -1.92 -2.13
CA ILE A 13 2.20 -2.66 -3.26
C ILE A 13 1.74 -4.11 -3.20
N LEU A 14 1.20 -4.59 -4.33
CA LEU A 14 1.03 -6.00 -4.62
C LEU A 14 2.06 -6.41 -5.67
N LEU A 15 2.83 -7.45 -5.36
CA LEU A 15 3.86 -8.00 -6.24
C LEU A 15 3.45 -9.39 -6.71
N LEU A 16 3.19 -9.54 -7.99
CA LEU A 16 2.91 -10.83 -8.61
C LEU A 16 4.22 -11.42 -9.14
N LEU A 17 4.45 -12.70 -8.91
CA LEU A 17 5.53 -13.43 -9.56
C LEU A 17 4.96 -14.22 -10.74
N ARG A 18 5.51 -14.06 -11.94
CA ARG A 18 5.07 -14.75 -13.15
C ARG A 18 6.15 -15.67 -13.66
N GLY A 19 5.84 -16.96 -13.81
CA GLY A 19 6.78 -17.94 -14.33
C GLY A 19 6.40 -19.37 -13.95
N SER A 20 6.96 -20.33 -14.66
CA SER A 20 6.69 -21.77 -14.44
C SER A 20 7.29 -22.29 -13.14
N ALA A 21 6.95 -23.53 -12.79
CA ALA A 21 7.69 -24.25 -11.77
C ALA A 21 9.16 -24.41 -12.23
N GLY A 22 10.12 -24.27 -11.31
CA GLY A 22 11.55 -24.36 -11.63
C GLY A 22 12.21 -23.07 -12.17
N CYS A 23 11.46 -21.99 -12.44
CA CYS A 23 12.07 -20.75 -12.93
C CYS A 23 12.80 -19.91 -11.85
N GLY A 24 12.79 -20.33 -10.57
CA GLY A 24 13.57 -19.68 -9.50
C GLY A 24 12.80 -18.69 -8.62
N LYS A 25 11.47 -18.58 -8.73
CA LYS A 25 10.65 -17.66 -7.91
C LYS A 25 10.88 -17.83 -6.40
N SER A 26 10.81 -19.05 -5.88
CA SER A 26 10.96 -19.30 -4.44
C SER A 26 12.36 -18.94 -3.94
N THR A 27 13.40 -19.26 -4.70
CA THR A 27 14.78 -18.85 -4.39
C THR A 27 14.91 -17.32 -4.36
N TRP A 28 14.30 -16.66 -5.33
CA TRP A 28 14.29 -15.19 -5.39
C TRP A 28 13.54 -14.56 -4.19
N ILE A 29 12.42 -15.16 -3.76
CA ILE A 29 11.69 -14.74 -2.55
C ILE A 29 12.61 -14.83 -1.32
N GLU A 30 13.34 -15.92 -1.16
CA GLU A 30 14.25 -16.15 -0.03
C GLU A 30 15.42 -15.18 -0.05
N GLN A 31 16.09 -15.02 -1.19
CA GLN A 31 17.21 -14.10 -1.37
C GLN A 31 16.87 -12.64 -1.06
N ASN A 32 15.63 -12.23 -1.34
CA ASN A 32 15.15 -10.88 -1.06
C ASN A 32 14.44 -10.75 0.30
N GLY A 33 14.42 -11.79 1.14
CA GLY A 33 13.79 -11.75 2.46
C GLY A 33 12.26 -11.57 2.41
N LEU A 34 11.60 -11.97 1.31
CA LEU A 34 10.19 -11.71 1.06
C LEU A 34 9.24 -12.80 1.58
N LYS A 35 9.78 -13.90 2.13
CA LYS A 35 8.95 -15.03 2.60
C LYS A 35 7.84 -14.62 3.58
N PRO A 36 8.07 -13.73 4.58
CA PRO A 36 7.02 -13.27 5.51
C PRO A 36 5.85 -12.53 4.83
N TYR A 37 6.09 -11.94 3.68
CA TYR A 37 5.12 -11.15 2.91
C TYR A 37 4.43 -11.96 1.82
N THR A 38 4.81 -13.23 1.64
CA THR A 38 4.36 -14.07 0.52
C THR A 38 3.10 -14.87 0.85
N LEU A 39 2.14 -14.84 -0.07
CA LEU A 39 1.05 -15.82 -0.17
C LEU A 39 1.38 -16.77 -1.32
N SER A 40 1.63 -18.04 -1.00
CA SER A 40 1.98 -19.08 -1.96
C SER A 40 0.76 -19.97 -2.22
N ALA A 41 0.44 -20.19 -3.50
CA ALA A 41 -0.64 -21.09 -3.88
C ALA A 41 -0.33 -22.54 -3.46
N ASP A 42 0.94 -22.96 -3.55
CA ASP A 42 1.35 -24.33 -3.17
C ASP A 42 1.31 -24.53 -1.65
N ASP A 43 1.72 -23.53 -0.85
CA ASP A 43 1.60 -23.59 0.60
C ASP A 43 0.11 -23.71 1.02
N ILE A 44 -0.78 -22.98 0.36
CA ILE A 44 -2.24 -23.07 0.63
C ILE A 44 -2.80 -24.42 0.19
N ARG A 45 -2.35 -25.01 -0.93
CA ARG A 45 -2.74 -26.38 -1.33
C ARG A 45 -2.40 -27.40 -0.25
N LEU A 46 -1.21 -27.30 0.32
CA LEU A 46 -0.77 -28.19 1.41
C LEU A 46 -1.57 -27.99 2.70
N LEU A 47 -2.12 -26.80 2.95
CA LEU A 47 -3.06 -26.58 4.05
C LEU A 47 -4.44 -27.18 3.75
N CYS A 48 -4.85 -27.24 2.49
CA CYS A 48 -6.15 -27.81 2.09
C CYS A 48 -6.11 -29.34 2.03
N GLN A 49 -4.95 -29.94 1.71
CA GLN A 49 -4.78 -31.38 1.56
C GLN A 49 -3.33 -31.78 1.78
N SER A 50 -3.10 -32.84 2.54
CA SER A 50 -1.78 -33.47 2.69
C SER A 50 -1.21 -33.92 1.34
N PRO A 51 0.11 -34.14 1.24
CA PRO A 51 0.73 -34.74 0.06
C PRO A 51 0.03 -36.02 -0.39
N ILE A 52 -0.06 -36.21 -1.68
CA ILE A 52 -0.68 -37.39 -2.30
C ILE A 52 0.37 -38.22 -3.01
N MET A 53 0.18 -39.56 -3.02
CA MET A 53 0.98 -40.44 -3.85
C MET A 53 0.63 -40.27 -5.32
N GLN A 54 1.64 -40.07 -6.16
CA GLN A 54 1.51 -39.94 -7.61
C GLN A 54 1.67 -41.33 -8.30
N VAL A 55 1.38 -41.37 -9.60
CA VAL A 55 1.44 -42.64 -10.39
C VAL A 55 2.84 -43.23 -10.42
N ASP A 56 3.88 -42.41 -10.34
CA ASP A 56 5.29 -42.82 -10.29
C ASP A 56 5.77 -43.24 -8.89
N GLY A 57 4.86 -43.27 -7.91
CA GLY A 57 5.17 -43.63 -6.51
C GLY A 57 5.80 -42.50 -5.68
N THR A 58 5.96 -41.32 -6.25
CA THR A 58 6.43 -40.11 -5.51
C THR A 58 5.30 -39.37 -4.82
N GLU A 59 5.63 -38.55 -3.81
CA GLU A 59 4.67 -37.62 -3.21
C GLU A 59 4.61 -36.34 -4.00
N GLY A 60 3.40 -35.75 -4.12
CA GLY A 60 3.19 -34.52 -4.81
C GLY A 60 2.06 -33.67 -4.23
N ILE A 61 1.98 -32.40 -4.66
CA ILE A 61 0.93 -31.46 -4.25
C ILE A 61 -0.30 -31.65 -5.14
N SER A 62 -1.43 -31.99 -4.50
CA SER A 62 -2.70 -32.16 -5.21
C SER A 62 -3.25 -30.84 -5.72
N GLN A 63 -3.81 -30.85 -6.93
CA GLN A 63 -4.55 -29.73 -7.51
C GLN A 63 -6.08 -29.94 -7.47
N SER A 64 -6.55 -31.02 -6.86
CA SER A 64 -7.99 -31.35 -6.81
C SER A 64 -8.84 -30.28 -6.09
N ASN A 65 -8.22 -29.54 -5.15
CA ASN A 65 -8.87 -28.49 -4.36
C ASN A 65 -8.53 -27.06 -4.84
N ASP A 66 -8.20 -26.88 -6.12
CA ASP A 66 -7.82 -25.57 -6.67
C ASP A 66 -8.86 -24.46 -6.39
N ASN A 67 -10.16 -24.78 -6.48
CA ASN A 67 -11.20 -23.78 -6.17
C ASN A 67 -11.12 -23.28 -4.71
N VAL A 68 -10.88 -24.16 -3.76
CA VAL A 68 -10.72 -23.81 -2.34
C VAL A 68 -9.42 -23.02 -2.15
N THR A 69 -8.34 -23.48 -2.76
CA THR A 69 -7.02 -22.84 -2.71
C THR A 69 -7.11 -21.38 -3.18
N TRP A 70 -7.67 -21.14 -4.35
CA TRP A 70 -7.78 -19.79 -4.90
C TRP A 70 -8.74 -18.90 -4.10
N LYS A 71 -9.87 -19.45 -3.64
CA LYS A 71 -10.78 -18.71 -2.75
C LYS A 71 -10.06 -18.29 -1.47
N THR A 72 -9.32 -19.19 -0.86
CA THR A 72 -8.55 -18.92 0.36
C THR A 72 -7.47 -17.88 0.12
N LEU A 73 -6.70 -18.00 -0.98
CA LEU A 73 -5.66 -17.03 -1.34
C LEU A 73 -6.24 -15.62 -1.48
N PHE A 74 -7.35 -15.47 -2.21
CA PHE A 74 -7.98 -14.17 -2.39
C PHE A 74 -8.58 -13.61 -1.11
N ASN A 75 -9.14 -14.43 -0.23
CA ASN A 75 -9.63 -14.00 1.08
C ASN A 75 -8.47 -13.49 1.97
N LEU A 76 -7.34 -14.22 2.00
CA LEU A 76 -6.15 -13.80 2.74
C LEU A 76 -5.56 -12.50 2.18
N LEU A 77 -5.51 -12.39 0.84
CA LEU A 77 -5.08 -11.17 0.17
C LEU A 77 -5.98 -9.99 0.53
N GLU A 78 -7.29 -10.18 0.55
CA GLU A 78 -8.23 -9.13 0.92
C GLU A 78 -8.02 -8.64 2.35
N VAL A 79 -7.84 -9.56 3.31
CA VAL A 79 -7.54 -9.21 4.72
C VAL A 79 -6.26 -8.37 4.81
N ARG A 80 -5.21 -8.73 4.07
CA ARG A 80 -3.97 -7.95 4.01
C ARG A 80 -4.18 -6.58 3.35
N MET A 81 -4.92 -6.54 2.24
CA MET A 81 -5.22 -5.28 1.54
C MET A 81 -6.04 -4.30 2.36
N GLN A 82 -6.97 -4.79 3.20
CA GLN A 82 -7.73 -3.95 4.12
C GLN A 82 -6.84 -3.23 5.15
N LYS A 83 -5.70 -3.81 5.49
CA LYS A 83 -4.70 -3.22 6.38
C LYS A 83 -3.62 -2.43 5.65
N GLY A 84 -3.60 -2.48 4.32
CA GLY A 84 -2.57 -1.82 3.51
C GLY A 84 -1.21 -2.50 3.59
N GLU A 85 -1.15 -3.83 3.71
CA GLU A 85 0.08 -4.61 3.83
C GLU A 85 0.73 -4.86 2.46
N PHE A 86 2.06 -4.75 2.38
CA PHE A 86 2.82 -5.27 1.24
C PHE A 86 2.61 -6.77 1.10
N THR A 87 2.32 -7.25 -0.10
CA THR A 87 2.08 -8.67 -0.34
C THR A 87 2.71 -9.13 -1.64
N VAL A 88 3.31 -10.31 -1.60
CA VAL A 88 3.84 -11.05 -2.75
C VAL A 88 2.93 -12.24 -3.03
N ILE A 89 2.58 -12.46 -4.29
CA ILE A 89 1.82 -13.64 -4.73
C ILE A 89 2.77 -14.60 -5.46
N ASP A 90 3.09 -15.72 -4.83
CA ASP A 90 3.84 -16.81 -5.44
C ASP A 90 2.89 -17.82 -6.10
N ALA A 91 2.68 -17.60 -7.39
CA ALA A 91 1.91 -18.46 -8.26
C ALA A 91 2.48 -18.38 -9.70
N THR A 92 1.97 -19.20 -10.62
CA THR A 92 2.40 -19.16 -12.03
C THR A 92 1.97 -17.88 -12.74
N ASN A 93 0.81 -17.34 -12.35
CA ASN A 93 0.19 -16.13 -12.95
C ASN A 93 0.23 -16.17 -14.49
N SER A 94 -0.15 -17.33 -15.06
CA SER A 94 0.00 -17.61 -16.47
C SER A 94 -1.13 -17.08 -17.34
N LYS A 95 -2.28 -16.74 -16.76
CA LYS A 95 -3.47 -16.30 -17.51
C LYS A 95 -3.78 -14.83 -17.25
N THR A 96 -4.14 -14.13 -18.33
CA THR A 96 -4.59 -12.72 -18.28
C THR A 96 -5.79 -12.55 -17.33
N SER A 97 -6.75 -13.50 -17.31
CA SER A 97 -7.93 -13.45 -16.44
C SER A 97 -7.59 -13.52 -14.94
N GLU A 98 -6.59 -14.32 -14.56
CA GLU A 98 -6.11 -14.40 -13.18
C GLU A 98 -5.52 -13.04 -12.74
N MET A 99 -4.68 -12.44 -13.59
CA MET A 99 -4.05 -11.15 -13.30
C MET A 99 -5.06 -9.99 -13.25
N ASN A 100 -6.12 -10.02 -14.06
CA ASN A 100 -7.19 -9.01 -14.01
C ASN A 100 -7.91 -9.02 -12.65
N ARG A 101 -8.11 -10.18 -12.04
CA ARG A 101 -8.72 -10.29 -10.72
C ARG A 101 -7.91 -9.57 -9.63
N TYR A 102 -6.59 -9.71 -9.65
CA TYR A 102 -5.71 -8.93 -8.75
C TYR A 102 -5.80 -7.42 -9.04
N LYS A 103 -5.86 -7.04 -10.31
CA LYS A 103 -5.97 -5.64 -10.72
C LYS A 103 -7.26 -4.99 -10.20
N GLU A 104 -8.38 -5.70 -10.23
CA GLU A 104 -9.66 -5.24 -9.67
C GLU A 104 -9.54 -4.98 -8.17
N MET A 105 -8.96 -5.92 -7.42
CA MET A 105 -8.71 -5.74 -5.99
C MET A 105 -7.76 -4.56 -5.72
N CYS A 106 -6.70 -4.42 -6.51
CA CYS A 106 -5.77 -3.29 -6.39
C CYS A 106 -6.46 -1.94 -6.61
N ASN A 107 -7.40 -1.86 -7.54
CA ASN A 107 -8.19 -0.65 -7.75
C ASN A 107 -9.09 -0.33 -6.55
N THR A 108 -9.71 -1.35 -5.95
CA THR A 108 -10.59 -1.21 -4.78
C THR A 108 -9.79 -0.73 -3.56
N TYR A 109 -8.63 -1.33 -3.30
CA TYR A 109 -7.82 -1.06 -2.10
C TYR A 109 -6.67 -0.07 -2.34
N ARG A 110 -6.60 0.57 -3.52
CA ARG A 110 -5.60 1.57 -3.90
C ARG A 110 -4.15 1.05 -3.88
N TYR A 111 -3.94 -0.14 -4.41
CA TYR A 111 -2.61 -0.73 -4.54
C TYR A 111 -1.98 -0.43 -5.89
N ARG A 112 -0.67 -0.23 -5.90
CA ARG A 112 0.15 -0.36 -7.10
C ARG A 112 0.42 -1.84 -7.32
N ILE A 113 0.24 -2.31 -8.54
CA ILE A 113 0.47 -3.70 -8.90
C ILE A 113 1.68 -3.82 -9.81
N PHE A 114 2.59 -4.72 -9.44
CA PHE A 114 3.79 -5.05 -10.20
C PHE A 114 3.81 -6.53 -10.51
N CYS A 115 4.45 -6.89 -11.62
CA CYS A 115 4.69 -8.27 -12.00
C CYS A 115 6.19 -8.47 -12.22
N VAL A 116 6.81 -9.33 -11.39
CA VAL A 116 8.18 -9.81 -11.65
C VAL A 116 8.07 -10.95 -12.63
N ASP A 117 8.62 -10.77 -13.81
CA ASP A 117 8.53 -11.74 -14.90
C ASP A 117 9.78 -12.58 -15.02
N PHE A 118 9.62 -13.91 -14.84
CA PHE A 118 10.66 -14.93 -14.96
C PHE A 118 10.52 -15.75 -16.25
N THR A 119 9.68 -15.32 -17.21
CA THR A 119 9.38 -16.13 -18.39
C THR A 119 10.50 -16.13 -19.45
N ASP A 120 11.51 -15.28 -19.30
CA ASP A 120 12.67 -15.20 -20.19
C ASP A 120 13.65 -16.37 -20.01
N ILE A 121 13.51 -17.18 -18.95
CA ILE A 121 14.40 -18.32 -18.70
C ILE A 121 14.07 -19.43 -19.71
N PRO A 122 15.07 -19.96 -20.43
CA PRO A 122 14.83 -21.02 -21.40
C PRO A 122 14.17 -22.25 -20.79
N ILE A 123 13.23 -22.86 -21.52
CA ILE A 123 12.44 -24.00 -21.03
C ILE A 123 13.31 -25.19 -20.61
N GLU A 124 14.38 -25.48 -21.33
CA GLU A 124 15.30 -26.56 -21.02
C GLU A 124 15.99 -26.37 -19.66
N GLU A 125 16.38 -25.13 -19.36
CA GLU A 125 16.96 -24.79 -18.07
C GLU A 125 15.94 -24.93 -16.95
N VAL A 126 14.69 -24.56 -17.18
CA VAL A 126 13.59 -24.72 -16.22
C VAL A 126 13.33 -26.21 -15.97
N LYS A 127 13.28 -27.06 -16.99
CA LYS A 127 13.12 -28.51 -16.85
C LYS A 127 14.28 -29.11 -16.06
N ARG A 128 15.52 -28.73 -16.36
CA ARG A 128 16.72 -29.14 -15.62
C ARG A 128 16.63 -28.76 -14.14
N ARG A 129 16.25 -27.53 -13.84
CA ARG A 129 16.04 -27.06 -12.45
C ARG A 129 14.91 -27.79 -11.77
N ASN A 130 13.80 -28.05 -12.45
CA ASN A 130 12.65 -28.78 -11.91
C ASN A 130 13.04 -30.22 -11.53
N ALA A 131 13.84 -30.90 -12.33
CA ALA A 131 14.34 -32.25 -12.02
C ALA A 131 15.19 -32.29 -10.74
N ASN A 132 15.85 -31.17 -10.39
CA ASN A 132 16.68 -31.07 -9.16
C ASN A 132 15.93 -30.50 -7.95
N ARG A 133 14.61 -30.22 -8.06
CA ARG A 133 13.80 -29.75 -6.94
C ARG A 133 13.53 -30.88 -5.93
N GLU A 134 13.16 -30.46 -4.72
CA GLU A 134 12.52 -31.35 -3.75
C GLU A 134 11.36 -32.10 -4.41
N VAL A 135 11.29 -33.42 -4.17
CA VAL A 135 10.35 -34.34 -4.85
C VAL A 135 8.93 -33.83 -4.81
N LEU A 136 8.46 -33.39 -3.63
CA LEU A 136 7.13 -32.84 -3.41
C LEU A 136 6.77 -31.66 -4.32
N LYS A 137 7.76 -30.87 -4.74
CA LYS A 137 7.58 -29.66 -5.55
C LYS A 137 7.89 -29.85 -7.03
N ARG A 138 8.24 -31.07 -7.45
CA ARG A 138 8.43 -31.38 -8.86
C ARG A 138 7.10 -31.41 -9.59
N VAL A 139 7.10 -30.95 -10.81
CA VAL A 139 5.95 -31.03 -11.69
C VAL A 139 6.30 -31.80 -12.96
N PRO A 140 5.35 -32.52 -13.58
CA PRO A 140 5.58 -33.18 -14.87
C PRO A 140 6.05 -32.17 -15.94
N GLU A 141 6.93 -32.62 -16.85
CA GLU A 141 7.46 -31.75 -17.92
C GLU A 141 6.36 -31.22 -18.83
N GLU A 142 5.34 -32.01 -19.12
CA GLU A 142 4.17 -31.59 -19.91
C GLU A 142 3.42 -30.43 -19.26
N ALA A 143 3.45 -30.33 -17.93
CA ALA A 143 2.87 -29.18 -17.22
C ALA A 143 3.70 -27.92 -17.44
N ILE A 144 5.05 -28.03 -17.50
CA ILE A 144 5.96 -26.93 -17.84
C ILE A 144 5.71 -26.48 -19.27
N ASP A 145 5.64 -27.42 -20.23
CA ASP A 145 5.36 -27.14 -21.65
C ASP A 145 4.04 -26.37 -21.83
N LYS A 146 2.98 -26.80 -21.13
CA LYS A 146 1.68 -26.09 -21.11
C LYS A 146 1.77 -24.68 -20.51
N MET A 147 2.61 -24.47 -19.48
CA MET A 147 2.81 -23.15 -18.91
C MET A 147 3.51 -22.22 -19.92
N TYR A 148 4.57 -22.69 -20.59
CA TYR A 148 5.27 -21.91 -21.61
C TYR A 148 4.38 -21.55 -22.79
N SER A 149 3.57 -22.48 -23.29
CA SER A 149 2.57 -22.21 -24.33
C SER A 149 1.58 -21.12 -23.92
N ARG A 150 1.19 -21.09 -22.64
CA ARG A 150 0.34 -20.03 -22.12
C ARG A 150 1.06 -18.69 -22.05
N PHE A 151 2.31 -18.64 -21.58
CA PHE A 151 3.08 -17.39 -21.52
C PHE A 151 3.26 -16.76 -22.89
N ALA A 152 3.43 -17.55 -23.95
CA ALA A 152 3.53 -17.07 -25.32
C ALA A 152 2.24 -16.42 -25.84
N THR A 153 1.07 -16.87 -25.37
CA THR A 153 -0.24 -16.45 -25.86
C THR A 153 -0.97 -15.47 -24.94
N GLN A 154 -0.73 -15.54 -23.64
CA GLN A 154 -1.41 -14.75 -22.61
C GLN A 154 -0.62 -13.48 -22.25
N LYS A 155 -1.19 -12.31 -22.51
CA LYS A 155 -0.56 -11.03 -22.22
C LYS A 155 -0.80 -10.60 -20.77
N ILE A 156 0.19 -9.91 -20.20
CA ILE A 156 0.03 -9.20 -18.92
C ILE A 156 -0.94 -8.02 -19.14
N PRO A 157 -1.99 -7.87 -18.32
CA PRO A 157 -2.96 -6.79 -18.47
C PRO A 157 -2.30 -5.40 -18.40
N SER A 158 -2.81 -4.47 -19.19
CA SER A 158 -2.43 -3.05 -19.08
C SER A 158 -2.66 -2.52 -17.66
N GLY A 159 -1.73 -1.68 -17.18
CA GLY A 159 -1.79 -1.12 -15.81
C GLY A 159 -1.09 -1.99 -14.75
N ILE A 160 -0.62 -3.19 -15.09
CA ILE A 160 0.34 -3.94 -14.29
C ILE A 160 1.74 -3.59 -14.79
N LYS A 161 2.56 -3.00 -13.93
CA LYS A 161 3.94 -2.66 -14.30
C LYS A 161 4.81 -3.92 -14.23
N VAL A 162 5.40 -4.29 -15.35
CA VAL A 162 6.34 -5.41 -15.41
C VAL A 162 7.73 -4.93 -15.00
N ILE A 163 8.39 -5.71 -14.17
CA ILE A 163 9.79 -5.53 -13.77
C ILE A 163 10.55 -6.85 -13.90
N LYS A 164 11.86 -6.77 -14.09
CA LYS A 164 12.75 -7.92 -14.01
C LYS A 164 13.10 -8.27 -12.57
N PRO A 165 13.59 -9.50 -12.30
CA PRO A 165 13.97 -9.91 -10.94
C PRO A 165 15.02 -9.03 -10.27
N ASP A 166 15.93 -8.42 -11.03
CA ASP A 166 16.98 -7.51 -10.57
C ASP A 166 16.52 -6.04 -10.41
N GLU A 167 15.29 -5.72 -10.81
CA GLU A 167 14.73 -4.36 -10.72
C GLU A 167 13.85 -4.13 -9.48
N LEU A 168 13.87 -5.03 -8.49
CA LEU A 168 13.01 -4.93 -7.31
C LEU A 168 13.12 -3.59 -6.59
N ASP A 169 14.31 -3.01 -6.48
CA ASP A 169 14.54 -1.73 -5.80
C ASP A 169 13.84 -0.53 -6.48
N THR A 170 13.40 -0.71 -7.70
CA THR A 170 12.68 0.36 -8.45
C THR A 170 11.26 0.59 -7.98
N ILE A 171 10.66 -0.36 -7.25
CA ILE A 171 9.26 -0.29 -6.81
C ILE A 171 9.09 0.42 -5.47
N TRP A 172 10.16 0.50 -4.67
CA TRP A 172 10.10 1.03 -3.32
C TRP A 172 9.83 2.53 -3.31
N MET A 173 9.31 2.98 -2.18
CA MET A 173 9.13 4.39 -1.92
C MET A 173 10.48 5.11 -1.93
N LYS A 174 10.55 6.22 -2.65
CA LYS A 174 11.75 7.07 -2.72
C LYS A 174 11.57 8.31 -1.86
N MET A 175 12.67 8.76 -1.28
CA MET A 175 12.73 10.02 -0.56
C MET A 175 12.67 11.20 -1.54
N PHE A 176 11.92 12.25 -1.19
CA PHE A 176 11.92 13.51 -1.94
C PHE A 176 12.98 14.46 -1.41
N ASP A 177 13.41 15.37 -2.24
CA ASP A 177 14.16 16.56 -1.82
C ASP A 177 13.23 17.77 -1.88
N MET A 178 12.90 18.31 -0.71
CA MET A 178 12.04 19.48 -0.55
C MET A 178 12.85 20.76 -0.21
N SER A 179 14.17 20.72 -0.35
CA SER A 179 15.06 21.85 0.02
C SER A 179 14.85 23.11 -0.83
N GLU A 180 14.10 23.01 -1.94
CA GLU A 180 13.76 24.16 -2.76
C GLU A 180 12.64 25.03 -2.17
N TYR A 181 11.81 24.48 -1.27
CA TYR A 181 10.73 25.23 -0.62
C TYR A 181 11.27 26.07 0.52
N LYS A 182 10.74 27.29 0.67
CA LYS A 182 11.16 28.20 1.76
C LYS A 182 10.73 27.70 3.12
N LYS A 183 9.60 27.00 3.19
CA LYS A 183 8.98 26.52 4.42
C LYS A 183 8.16 25.27 4.16
N ILE A 184 8.16 24.35 5.11
CA ILE A 184 7.28 23.19 5.10
C ILE A 184 6.33 23.27 6.29
N HIS A 185 5.03 23.27 5.99
CA HIS A 185 3.98 23.30 6.99
C HIS A 185 3.51 21.88 7.28
N HIS A 186 3.46 21.52 8.56
CA HIS A 186 2.82 20.28 9.02
C HIS A 186 1.54 20.68 9.76
N ILE A 187 0.40 20.27 9.21
CA ILE A 187 -0.92 20.62 9.75
C ILE A 187 -1.57 19.32 10.24
N GLY A 188 -1.80 19.27 11.54
CA GLY A 188 -2.32 18.09 12.23
C GLY A 188 -3.82 17.86 12.02
N ASP A 189 -4.41 17.14 12.99
CA ASP A 189 -5.83 16.79 12.99
C ASP A 189 -6.72 18.04 12.89
N ILE A 190 -7.59 18.06 11.90
CA ILE A 190 -8.51 19.18 11.64
C ILE A 190 -9.89 18.90 12.23
N HIS A 191 -10.36 17.67 12.11
CA HIS A 191 -11.60 17.21 12.70
C HIS A 191 -12.78 18.16 12.50
N GLY A 192 -13.09 18.50 11.25
CA GLY A 192 -14.23 19.33 10.93
C GLY A 192 -14.16 20.78 11.47
N CYS A 193 -12.97 21.30 11.75
CA CYS A 193 -12.75 22.68 12.23
C CYS A 193 -12.21 23.57 11.10
N ASN A 194 -13.03 23.81 10.06
CA ASN A 194 -12.62 24.59 8.90
C ASN A 194 -12.28 26.05 9.27
N THR A 195 -13.03 26.67 10.14
CA THR A 195 -12.77 28.07 10.58
C THR A 195 -11.36 28.21 11.14
N ALA A 196 -10.90 27.26 11.98
CA ALA A 196 -9.55 27.28 12.54
C ALA A 196 -8.48 27.05 11.45
N LEU A 197 -8.73 26.13 10.51
CA LEU A 197 -7.85 25.90 9.37
C LEU A 197 -7.71 27.15 8.49
N GLN A 198 -8.83 27.79 8.12
CA GLN A 198 -8.82 28.99 7.28
C GLN A 198 -8.14 30.16 7.99
N LYS A 199 -8.33 30.30 9.31
CA LYS A 199 -7.62 31.29 10.09
C LYS A 199 -6.11 31.07 10.03
N TYR A 200 -5.64 29.82 10.28
CA TYR A 200 -4.21 29.51 10.17
C TYR A 200 -3.65 29.85 8.79
N LEU A 201 -4.35 29.46 7.72
CA LEU A 201 -3.91 29.73 6.36
C LEU A 201 -3.88 31.24 6.10
N SER A 202 -4.90 31.98 6.50
CA SER A 202 -4.99 33.44 6.33
C SER A 202 -3.85 34.16 7.06
N ASP A 203 -3.58 33.80 8.32
CA ASP A 203 -2.52 34.37 9.13
C ASP A 203 -1.12 34.13 8.51
N ASN A 204 -0.97 33.07 7.69
CA ASN A 204 0.25 32.76 6.95
C ASN A 204 0.24 33.23 5.49
N GLY A 205 -0.76 33.98 5.05
CA GLY A 205 -0.90 34.55 3.69
C GLY A 205 -1.40 33.55 2.65
N GLY A 206 -2.14 32.53 3.06
CA GLY A 206 -2.71 31.48 2.19
C GLY A 206 -1.72 30.37 1.85
N ILE A 207 -2.11 29.54 0.87
CA ILE A 207 -1.24 28.50 0.31
C ILE A 207 -0.36 29.14 -0.77
N LYS A 208 0.92 29.32 -0.48
CA LYS A 208 1.93 29.92 -1.36
C LYS A 208 2.65 28.86 -2.18
N ASP A 209 3.03 29.18 -3.40
CA ASP A 209 3.67 28.23 -4.32
C ASP A 209 5.13 27.90 -3.97
N ASP A 210 5.80 28.76 -3.19
CA ASP A 210 7.17 28.58 -2.71
C ASP A 210 7.26 27.93 -1.32
N GLU A 211 6.13 27.53 -0.74
CA GLU A 211 6.02 26.79 0.52
C GLU A 211 5.30 25.44 0.27
N PHE A 212 5.60 24.43 1.07
CA PHE A 212 4.99 23.10 0.96
C PHE A 212 4.10 22.80 2.16
N TYR A 213 2.95 22.16 1.92
CA TYR A 213 1.94 21.91 2.95
C TYR A 213 1.67 20.40 3.07
N ILE A 214 1.95 19.84 4.24
CA ILE A 214 1.66 18.45 4.58
C ILE A 214 0.53 18.42 5.59
N PHE A 215 -0.64 17.96 5.16
CA PHE A 215 -1.78 17.70 6.03
C PHE A 215 -1.71 16.25 6.48
N THR A 216 -1.78 15.99 7.79
CA THR A 216 -1.38 14.70 8.33
C THR A 216 -2.52 13.73 8.61
N GLY A 217 -3.74 14.03 8.14
CA GLY A 217 -4.92 13.17 8.28
C GLY A 217 -5.91 13.67 9.31
N ASP A 218 -6.97 12.89 9.54
CA ASP A 218 -8.10 13.18 10.43
C ASP A 218 -8.76 14.52 10.14
N TYR A 219 -9.22 14.68 8.89
CA TYR A 219 -9.82 15.92 8.42
C TYR A 219 -11.25 16.09 8.89
N ILE A 220 -11.98 14.99 9.09
CA ILE A 220 -13.42 14.95 9.36
C ILE A 220 -13.74 14.38 10.76
N ASP A 221 -15.02 14.40 11.08
CA ASP A 221 -15.61 13.98 12.34
C ASP A 221 -15.30 14.95 13.50
N ARG A 222 -15.94 14.78 14.64
CA ARG A 222 -15.85 15.57 15.87
C ARG A 222 -16.35 17.01 15.74
N GLY A 223 -15.88 17.79 14.76
CA GLY A 223 -16.32 19.17 14.54
C GLY A 223 -17.59 19.28 13.71
N LEU A 224 -18.04 20.52 13.51
CA LEU A 224 -19.32 20.82 12.86
C LEU A 224 -19.20 21.38 11.43
N GLU A 225 -17.98 21.51 10.91
CA GLU A 225 -17.71 22.10 9.58
C GLU A 225 -17.12 21.07 8.61
N ASN A 226 -17.56 19.79 8.71
CA ASN A 226 -16.98 18.68 7.95
C ASN A 226 -17.11 18.86 6.44
N ALA A 227 -18.27 19.33 5.98
CA ALA A 227 -18.51 19.57 4.57
C ALA A 227 -17.59 20.65 4.01
N ASP A 228 -17.33 21.72 4.77
CA ASP A 228 -16.48 22.82 4.33
C ASP A 228 -15.00 22.40 4.30
N VAL A 229 -14.56 21.57 5.25
CA VAL A 229 -13.23 20.95 5.21
C VAL A 229 -13.08 20.06 3.97
N VAL A 230 -14.07 19.22 3.65
CA VAL A 230 -14.02 18.37 2.44
C VAL A 230 -14.00 19.21 1.16
N LYS A 231 -14.83 20.28 1.06
CA LYS A 231 -14.80 21.22 -0.08
C LYS A 231 -13.44 21.89 -0.23
N PHE A 232 -12.85 22.32 0.88
CA PHE A 232 -11.52 22.92 0.87
C PHE A 232 -10.49 21.93 0.29
N PHE A 233 -10.43 20.69 0.76
CA PHE A 233 -9.49 19.70 0.24
C PHE A 233 -9.75 19.35 -1.22
N ILE A 234 -11.00 19.27 -1.65
CA ILE A 234 -11.34 19.10 -3.08
C ILE A 234 -10.78 20.26 -3.91
N SER A 235 -10.84 21.50 -3.41
CA SER A 235 -10.35 22.68 -4.12
C SER A 235 -8.84 22.70 -4.32
N ILE A 236 -8.08 22.09 -3.41
CA ILE A 236 -6.60 22.07 -3.43
C ILE A 236 -6.00 20.74 -3.88
N VAL A 237 -6.82 19.72 -4.19
CA VAL A 237 -6.41 18.33 -4.47
C VAL A 237 -5.37 18.18 -5.58
N ASN A 238 -5.29 19.14 -6.49
CA ASN A 238 -4.37 19.13 -7.63
C ASN A 238 -3.17 20.09 -7.46
N LYS A 239 -3.04 20.78 -6.31
CA LYS A 239 -1.86 21.61 -6.04
C LYS A 239 -0.63 20.73 -5.88
N LYS A 240 0.49 21.10 -6.52
CA LYS A 240 1.74 20.33 -6.55
C LYS A 240 2.53 20.43 -5.24
N ASN A 241 2.31 21.47 -4.48
CA ASN A 241 2.96 21.76 -3.20
C ASN A 241 2.07 21.41 -1.99
N VAL A 242 1.11 20.50 -2.18
CA VAL A 242 0.23 19.99 -1.14
C VAL A 242 0.28 18.47 -1.11
N LEU A 243 0.53 17.91 0.06
CA LEU A 243 0.44 16.49 0.35
C LEU A 243 -0.58 16.28 1.47
N MET A 244 -1.54 15.42 1.22
CA MET A 244 -2.54 15.02 2.21
C MET A 244 -2.28 13.56 2.60
N LEU A 245 -2.10 13.30 3.89
CA LEU A 245 -1.96 11.94 4.41
C LEU A 245 -3.33 11.40 4.83
N GLU A 246 -3.44 10.09 4.85
CA GLU A 246 -4.62 9.37 5.32
C GLU A 246 -4.55 9.22 6.85
N GLY A 247 -5.57 9.67 7.56
CA GLY A 247 -5.82 9.36 8.97
C GLY A 247 -6.84 8.22 9.11
N ASN A 248 -7.19 7.87 10.34
CA ASN A 248 -8.13 6.77 10.60
C ASN A 248 -9.59 7.15 10.32
N HIS A 249 -9.93 8.43 10.27
CA HIS A 249 -11.28 8.92 9.97
C HIS A 249 -11.59 8.95 8.47
N GLU A 250 -10.62 9.13 7.58
CA GLU A 250 -10.84 9.22 6.13
C GLU A 250 -11.41 7.96 5.52
N ARG A 251 -11.23 6.79 6.16
CA ARG A 251 -11.86 5.53 5.72
C ARG A 251 -13.36 5.65 5.56
N TRP A 252 -14.04 6.44 6.41
CA TRP A 252 -15.48 6.61 6.37
C TRP A 252 -15.93 7.40 5.15
N LEU A 253 -15.15 8.38 4.70
CA LEU A 253 -15.37 9.06 3.42
C LEU A 253 -15.34 8.10 2.24
N TRP A 254 -14.37 7.17 2.23
CA TRP A 254 -14.26 6.16 1.18
C TRP A 254 -15.45 5.21 1.14
N LEU A 255 -15.86 4.70 2.28
CA LEU A 255 -17.02 3.80 2.37
C LEU A 255 -18.29 4.52 1.93
N TYR A 256 -18.54 5.73 2.40
CA TYR A 256 -19.68 6.56 2.00
C TYR A 256 -19.69 6.82 0.49
N ALA A 257 -18.56 7.20 -0.08
CA ALA A 257 -18.45 7.52 -1.50
C ALA A 257 -18.62 6.30 -2.42
N ASN A 258 -18.49 5.07 -1.89
CA ASN A 258 -18.72 3.81 -2.61
C ASN A 258 -19.99 3.09 -2.18
N ASP A 259 -20.92 3.78 -1.54
CA ASP A 259 -22.22 3.24 -1.08
C ASP A 259 -22.09 2.02 -0.15
N CYS A 260 -20.97 1.95 0.58
CA CYS A 260 -20.71 0.92 1.58
C CYS A 260 -21.14 1.40 2.97
N VAL A 261 -21.65 0.46 3.78
CA VAL A 261 -22.06 0.77 5.16
C VAL A 261 -20.84 0.96 6.04
N GLY A 262 -20.69 2.14 6.64
CA GLY A 262 -19.70 2.42 7.67
C GLY A 262 -20.14 1.92 9.05
N LYS A 263 -19.18 1.82 9.98
CA LYS A 263 -19.45 1.44 11.37
C LYS A 263 -19.25 2.59 12.36
N SER A 264 -18.92 3.80 11.87
CA SER A 264 -18.74 4.98 12.71
C SER A 264 -20.07 5.66 12.95
N LYS A 265 -20.56 5.60 14.20
CA LYS A 265 -21.76 6.35 14.62
C LYS A 265 -21.57 7.86 14.45
N GLU A 266 -20.38 8.36 14.71
CA GLU A 266 -20.05 9.78 14.60
C GLU A 266 -20.13 10.25 13.15
N PHE A 267 -19.53 9.50 12.22
CA PHE A 267 -19.63 9.80 10.79
C PHE A 267 -21.08 9.80 10.31
N GLU A 268 -21.85 8.75 10.65
CA GLU A 268 -23.24 8.59 10.20
C GLU A 268 -24.17 9.67 10.76
N LEU A 269 -23.94 10.14 12.00
CA LEU A 269 -24.83 11.09 12.68
C LEU A 269 -24.43 12.56 12.47
N ILE A 270 -23.14 12.84 12.22
CA ILE A 270 -22.63 14.21 12.16
C ILE A 270 -22.07 14.53 10.77
N THR A 271 -21.11 13.76 10.28
CA THR A 271 -20.38 14.09 9.06
C THR A 271 -21.22 13.85 7.81
N ARG A 272 -21.84 12.67 7.69
CA ARG A 272 -22.64 12.29 6.53
C ARG A 272 -23.78 13.26 6.23
N PRO A 273 -24.64 13.69 7.21
CA PRO A 273 -25.70 14.65 6.95
C PRO A 273 -25.17 15.99 6.38
N GLN A 274 -24.02 16.46 6.87
CA GLN A 274 -23.39 17.69 6.37
C GLN A 274 -22.93 17.53 4.90
N LEU A 275 -22.34 16.37 4.55
CA LEU A 275 -21.92 16.09 3.16
C LEU A 275 -23.12 16.03 2.21
N GLU A 276 -24.24 15.42 2.65
CA GLU A 276 -25.47 15.28 1.87
C GLU A 276 -26.17 16.64 1.70
N GLU A 277 -26.30 17.44 2.77
CA GLU A 277 -26.87 18.79 2.73
C GLU A 277 -26.04 19.72 1.83
N ALA A 278 -24.72 19.63 1.92
CA ALA A 278 -23.79 20.39 1.09
C ALA A 278 -23.71 19.90 -0.36
N LYS A 279 -24.39 18.79 -0.70
CA LYS A 279 -24.46 18.15 -2.02
C LYS A 279 -23.09 17.87 -2.63
N ILE A 280 -22.14 17.39 -1.81
CA ILE A 280 -20.79 17.04 -2.28
C ILE A 280 -20.88 15.77 -3.11
N ASP A 281 -20.37 15.82 -4.36
CA ASP A 281 -20.38 14.68 -5.26
C ASP A 281 -19.48 13.55 -4.72
N LYS A 282 -20.02 12.35 -4.61
CA LYS A 282 -19.28 11.13 -4.24
C LYS A 282 -18.10 10.85 -5.16
N LYS A 283 -18.16 11.27 -6.43
CA LYS A 283 -17.05 11.17 -7.38
C LYS A 283 -15.87 12.03 -6.93
N ASP A 284 -16.13 13.26 -6.47
CA ASP A 284 -15.08 14.16 -6.00
C ASP A 284 -14.45 13.63 -4.70
N ILE A 285 -15.25 13.08 -3.81
CA ILE A 285 -14.74 12.40 -2.59
C ILE A 285 -13.85 11.21 -2.98
N ARG A 286 -14.23 10.38 -3.97
CA ARG A 286 -13.38 9.27 -4.44
C ARG A 286 -12.08 9.78 -5.06
N GLN A 287 -12.11 10.89 -5.79
CA GLN A 287 -10.90 11.51 -6.36
C GLN A 287 -9.99 12.05 -5.26
N LEU A 288 -10.54 12.76 -4.29
CA LEU A 288 -9.82 13.26 -3.12
C LEU A 288 -9.16 12.11 -2.37
N TYR A 289 -9.92 11.10 -1.99
CA TYR A 289 -9.41 9.96 -1.21
C TYR A 289 -8.26 9.22 -1.92
N ARG A 290 -8.29 9.14 -3.26
CA ARG A 290 -7.22 8.53 -4.05
C ARG A 290 -5.90 9.32 -4.03
N LYS A 291 -5.93 10.57 -3.59
CA LYS A 291 -4.75 11.42 -3.45
C LYS A 291 -4.12 11.33 -2.06
N PHE A 292 -4.79 10.74 -1.09
CA PHE A 292 -4.22 10.57 0.24
C PHE A 292 -3.02 9.62 0.20
N GLY A 293 -1.87 10.12 0.68
CA GLY A 293 -0.67 9.34 0.91
C GLY A 293 -0.71 8.60 2.25
N GLN A 294 0.21 7.66 2.47
CA GLN A 294 0.33 6.93 3.73
C GLN A 294 1.35 7.58 4.67
N CYS A 295 2.37 8.19 4.10
CA CYS A 295 3.37 8.98 4.82
C CYS A 295 4.03 9.98 3.87
N ALA A 296 4.79 10.92 4.43
CA ALA A 296 5.74 11.75 3.70
C ALA A 296 7.15 11.39 4.15
N TYR A 297 8.04 11.06 3.21
CA TYR A 297 9.44 10.76 3.48
C TYR A 297 10.30 11.67 2.61
N TYR A 298 10.98 12.63 3.23
CA TYR A 298 11.65 13.68 2.50
C TYR A 298 12.90 14.21 3.20
N LYS A 299 13.80 14.81 2.41
CA LYS A 299 14.93 15.59 2.85
C LYS A 299 14.58 17.08 2.77
N TYR A 300 14.99 17.85 3.79
CA TYR A 300 14.92 19.31 3.79
C TYR A 300 16.20 19.87 4.43
N GLY A 301 17.00 20.59 3.65
CA GLY A 301 18.37 20.91 4.02
C GLY A 301 19.21 19.64 4.23
N ASP A 302 19.84 19.52 5.37
CA ASP A 302 20.63 18.32 5.73
C ASP A 302 19.84 17.27 6.52
N ASN A 303 18.60 17.58 6.89
CA ASN A 303 17.76 16.70 7.69
C ASN A 303 16.84 15.83 6.84
N ILE A 304 16.51 14.65 7.36
CA ILE A 304 15.57 13.71 6.76
C ILE A 304 14.36 13.56 7.69
N TYR A 305 13.16 13.63 7.11
CA TYR A 305 11.91 13.61 7.84
C TYR A 305 11.04 12.46 7.36
N LEU A 306 10.42 11.75 8.30
CA LEU A 306 9.33 10.83 8.08
C LEU A 306 8.10 11.38 8.82
N VAL A 307 7.06 11.68 8.06
CA VAL A 307 5.77 12.16 8.60
C VAL A 307 4.72 11.09 8.38
N THR A 308 4.05 10.69 9.45
CA THR A 308 2.91 9.76 9.44
C THR A 308 1.77 10.36 10.26
N HIS A 309 0.53 9.90 10.05
CA HIS A 309 -0.59 10.35 10.88
C HIS A 309 -0.40 9.92 12.34
N ALA A 310 -0.02 8.66 12.58
CA ALA A 310 0.26 8.14 13.92
C ALA A 310 1.70 7.64 14.05
N GLY A 311 2.21 7.56 15.28
CA GLY A 311 3.60 7.24 15.57
C GLY A 311 4.02 5.81 15.22
N LEU A 312 5.24 5.65 14.75
CA LEU A 312 5.91 4.36 14.63
C LEU A 312 6.93 4.22 15.76
N SER A 313 7.09 3.00 16.29
CA SER A 313 8.04 2.72 17.38
C SER A 313 9.50 2.83 16.97
N THR A 314 9.80 2.68 15.68
CA THR A 314 11.15 2.73 15.11
C THR A 314 11.08 3.02 13.62
N LEU A 315 12.18 3.54 13.03
CA LEU A 315 12.28 3.71 11.58
C LEU A 315 12.51 2.32 10.94
N PRO A 316 11.60 1.85 10.08
CA PRO A 316 11.77 0.57 9.40
C PRO A 316 12.85 0.65 8.32
N LYS A 317 13.53 -0.49 8.07
CA LYS A 317 14.52 -0.58 6.97
C LYS A 317 13.92 -0.27 5.59
N ASN A 318 12.67 -0.64 5.38
CA ASN A 318 11.92 -0.32 4.17
C ASN A 318 10.48 0.07 4.56
N LEU A 319 10.13 1.31 4.30
CA LEU A 319 8.81 1.87 4.60
C LEU A 319 7.67 1.10 3.89
N SER A 320 7.94 0.52 2.71
CA SER A 320 6.94 -0.23 1.96
C SER A 320 6.50 -1.52 2.65
N TYR A 321 7.25 -2.02 3.64
CA TYR A 321 6.87 -3.20 4.44
C TYR A 321 5.97 -2.88 5.62
N VAL A 322 5.82 -1.58 5.95
CA VAL A 322 4.94 -1.14 7.03
C VAL A 322 3.50 -1.09 6.51
N ALA A 323 2.59 -1.77 7.18
CA ALA A 323 1.18 -1.69 6.82
C ALA A 323 0.64 -0.27 7.02
N THR A 324 -0.22 0.18 6.11
CA THR A 324 -0.86 1.50 6.22
C THR A 324 -1.61 1.65 7.56
N ASP A 325 -2.26 0.60 8.02
CA ASP A 325 -2.99 0.61 9.31
C ASP A 325 -2.08 0.95 10.49
N GLN A 326 -0.81 0.53 10.46
CA GLN A 326 0.18 0.90 11.48
C GLN A 326 0.56 2.39 11.44
N MET A 327 0.64 2.98 10.25
CA MET A 327 0.92 4.42 10.09
C MET A 327 -0.25 5.31 10.49
N ILE A 328 -1.46 4.77 10.40
CA ILE A 328 -2.71 5.49 10.71
C ILE A 328 -3.10 5.35 12.18
N ARG A 329 -2.81 4.20 12.82
CA ARG A 329 -3.23 3.90 14.20
C ARG A 329 -2.12 3.97 15.22
N GLY A 330 -0.88 4.00 14.75
CA GLY A 330 0.31 3.95 15.59
C GLY A 330 0.71 2.55 16.03
N VAL A 331 1.96 2.40 16.43
CA VAL A 331 2.55 1.14 16.92
C VAL A 331 3.33 1.41 18.20
N GLY A 332 3.08 0.60 19.22
CA GLY A 332 3.81 0.62 20.48
C GLY A 332 3.43 1.74 21.44
N ASN A 333 4.07 1.77 22.60
CA ASN A 333 4.03 2.90 23.51
C ASN A 333 5.05 3.92 22.98
N CYS A 334 4.55 5.03 22.44
CA CYS A 334 5.44 6.09 21.94
C CYS A 334 6.23 6.74 23.07
N VAL A 335 7.34 6.13 23.45
CA VAL A 335 8.46 6.84 24.03
C VAL A 335 9.45 7.01 22.88
N VAL A 336 9.35 8.11 22.15
CA VAL A 336 10.41 8.50 21.22
C VAL A 336 11.55 9.01 22.09
N GLU A 337 12.48 8.13 22.41
CA GLU A 337 13.82 8.58 22.81
C GLU A 337 14.45 9.16 21.54
N PHE A 338 14.56 10.47 21.49
CA PHE A 338 15.39 11.17 20.53
C PHE A 338 16.85 10.80 20.84
N THR A 339 17.29 9.67 20.32
CA THR A 339 18.72 9.43 20.17
C THR A 339 19.21 10.37 19.07
N ASN A 340 20.42 10.93 19.23
CA ASN A 340 21.13 11.81 18.29
C ASN A 340 21.36 11.18 16.90
N SER A 341 20.34 10.63 16.29
CA SER A 341 20.36 10.09 14.94
C SER A 341 19.70 11.10 13.99
N TRP A 342 20.25 11.25 12.83
CA TRP A 342 19.97 12.17 11.73
C TRP A 342 18.53 12.19 11.20
N PHE A 343 17.51 11.77 11.99
CA PHE A 343 16.12 11.64 11.56
C PHE A 343 15.17 12.25 12.58
N ASP A 344 14.26 13.10 12.10
CA ASP A 344 13.09 13.53 12.86
C ASP A 344 11.85 12.77 12.37
N ILE A 345 11.18 12.08 13.29
CA ILE A 345 9.85 11.49 13.00
C ILE A 345 8.81 12.47 13.50
N VAL A 346 8.01 13.00 12.59
CA VAL A 346 6.89 13.88 12.89
C VAL A 346 5.59 13.08 12.82
N PHE A 347 4.85 13.06 13.91
CA PHE A 347 3.51 12.48 13.94
C PHE A 347 2.57 13.37 14.76
N THR A 348 1.28 13.35 14.44
CA THR A 348 0.28 14.23 15.04
C THR A 348 -0.67 13.52 15.96
N HIS A 349 -0.78 12.19 15.84
CA HIS A 349 -1.65 11.38 16.68
C HIS A 349 -0.85 10.41 17.55
N LEU A 350 -1.06 10.45 18.87
CA LEU A 350 -0.50 9.46 19.80
C LEU A 350 -1.47 8.29 19.96
N PRO A 351 -1.00 7.03 20.08
CA PRO A 351 -1.85 5.90 20.42
C PRO A 351 -2.67 6.20 21.70
N MET A 352 -3.89 5.69 21.78
CA MET A 352 -4.87 6.01 22.84
C MET A 352 -4.38 5.83 24.29
N ASN A 353 -3.23 5.22 24.51
CA ASN A 353 -2.64 4.97 25.85
C ASN A 353 -1.44 5.86 26.19
N CYS A 354 -1.10 6.86 25.37
CA CYS A 354 0.01 7.76 25.65
C CYS A 354 -0.48 9.11 26.21
N HIS A 355 0.04 9.49 27.39
CA HIS A 355 -0.22 10.82 27.96
C HIS A 355 0.37 11.91 27.04
N ARG A 356 -0.49 12.88 26.68
CA ARG A 356 -0.18 14.01 25.81
C ARG A 356 1.11 14.73 26.20
N ARG A 357 2.11 14.68 25.35
CA ARG A 357 3.12 15.74 25.23
C ARG A 357 3.17 16.15 23.78
N LEU A 358 2.61 17.31 23.49
CA LEU A 358 2.81 18.03 22.25
C LEU A 358 4.30 18.37 22.12
N LEU A 359 4.96 17.81 21.13
CA LEU A 359 6.24 18.31 20.66
C LEU A 359 5.99 19.18 19.43
N CYS A 360 5.88 20.49 19.66
CA CYS A 360 6.07 21.46 18.59
C CYS A 360 7.53 21.40 18.16
N ALA A 361 7.78 21.19 16.87
CA ALA A 361 9.09 21.40 16.29
C ALA A 361 9.55 22.84 16.63
N ARG A 362 10.71 22.95 17.28
CA ARG A 362 11.37 24.25 17.47
C ARG A 362 11.93 24.71 16.13
N ASN A 363 11.75 25.99 15.85
CA ASN A 363 12.35 26.76 14.74
C ASN A 363 13.85 26.56 14.61
#